data_14e2723402f8ff154e9195cbe0cea197
#
_entry.id   14e2723402f8ff154e9195cbe0cea197
#
_cell.length_a   1.000
_cell.length_b   1.000
_cell.length_c   1.000
_cell.angle_alpha   90.00
_cell.angle_beta   90.00
_cell.angle_gamma   90.00
#
_symmetry.space_group_name_H-M   'P 1'
#
loop_
_entity.id
_entity.type
_entity.pdbx_description
1 polymer ?
#
loop_
_entity_poly.entity_id
_entity_poly.type
_entity_poly.pdbx_seq_one_letter_code
_entity_poly.pdbx_strand_id
1 'polypeptide(L)'
;MSFSINNITKFDVEITNKCNARCPGCIRTVDGDTHPFLKQNITEWSLEEFSNIFPKELVSGKEFIFGGTVDDPFMNKNIVTITKYILDNGGMIEMHTNTGANTKETFAEMGKMSSESQRLLVIFSVDGYKDTNHLYRVNVNWNKVVENMTAYATA
;
A
#
# COMPACT_ATOMS: atom_id res chain seq x y z
N MET A 1 6.16 33.37 -8.48
CA MET A 1 6.77 32.03 -8.42
C MET A 1 6.04 31.16 -9.44
N SER A 2 6.73 30.57 -10.41
CA SER A 2 6.12 29.62 -11.33
C SER A 2 6.07 28.24 -10.65
N PHE A 3 4.89 27.65 -10.61
CA PHE A 3 4.73 26.27 -10.18
C PHE A 3 5.33 25.34 -11.23
N SER A 4 6.17 24.37 -10.80
CA SER A 4 6.71 23.34 -11.66
C SER A 4 6.53 21.98 -10.97
N ILE A 5 6.11 20.96 -11.72
CA ILE A 5 6.00 19.58 -11.24
C ILE A 5 7.35 19.06 -10.71
N ASN A 6 8.46 19.59 -11.24
CA ASN A 6 9.80 19.22 -10.77
C ASN A 6 10.08 19.65 -9.33
N ASN A 7 9.33 20.63 -8.80
CA ASN A 7 9.46 21.11 -7.42
C ASN A 7 8.69 20.23 -6.42
N ILE A 8 7.84 19.32 -6.89
CA ILE A 8 7.16 18.35 -6.04
C ILE A 8 8.19 17.28 -5.65
N THR A 9 8.32 17.02 -4.36
CA THR A 9 9.26 16.02 -3.83
C THR A 9 8.54 14.74 -3.38
N LYS A 10 7.24 14.82 -3.08
CA LYS A 10 6.46 13.72 -2.52
C LYS A 10 5.08 13.65 -3.17
N PHE A 11 4.66 12.45 -3.50
CA PHE A 11 3.35 12.11 -4.03
C PHE A 11 2.63 11.15 -3.08
N ASP A 12 1.42 11.49 -2.66
CA ASP A 12 0.50 10.62 -1.96
C ASP A 12 -0.47 10.06 -3.00
N VAL A 13 -0.47 8.73 -3.17
CA VAL A 13 -1.12 8.08 -4.32
C VAL A 13 -1.91 6.85 -3.86
N GLU A 14 -3.20 6.84 -4.17
CA GLU A 14 -4.07 5.69 -3.99
C GLU A 14 -4.07 4.85 -5.28
N ILE A 15 -3.22 3.80 -5.33
CA ILE A 15 -3.10 2.93 -6.52
C ILE A 15 -4.24 1.92 -6.65
N THR A 16 -5.11 1.88 -5.68
CA THR A 16 -6.37 1.15 -5.66
C THR A 16 -7.33 1.86 -4.71
N ASN A 17 -8.59 1.51 -4.70
CA ASN A 17 -9.52 1.91 -3.64
C ASN A 17 -10.08 0.69 -2.88
N LYS A 18 -9.37 -0.44 -2.95
CA LYS A 18 -9.72 -1.67 -2.24
C LYS A 18 -9.05 -1.71 -0.87
N CYS A 19 -9.76 -2.24 0.10
CA CYS A 19 -9.22 -2.66 1.39
C CYS A 19 -10.05 -3.83 1.90
N ASN A 20 -9.40 -4.84 2.49
CA ASN A 20 -10.09 -5.98 3.09
C ASN A 20 -10.62 -5.68 4.51
N ALA A 21 -10.11 -4.64 5.17
CA ALA A 21 -10.53 -4.23 6.51
C ALA A 21 -11.79 -3.35 6.46
N ARG A 22 -12.53 -3.35 7.59
CA ARG A 22 -13.72 -2.52 7.85
C ARG A 22 -13.56 -1.79 9.18
N CYS A 23 -12.47 -1.06 9.35
CA CYS A 23 -12.15 -0.35 10.58
C CYS A 23 -13.24 0.68 10.91
N PRO A 24 -13.83 0.69 12.13
CA PRO A 24 -14.97 1.56 12.47
C PRO A 24 -14.70 3.06 12.31
N GLY A 25 -13.43 3.51 12.53
CA GLY A 25 -13.04 4.91 12.38
C GLY A 25 -12.57 5.28 10.98
N CYS A 26 -12.62 4.38 9.99
CA CYS A 26 -12.17 4.66 8.63
C CYS A 26 -13.28 5.30 7.80
N ILE A 27 -12.93 6.36 7.05
CA ILE A 27 -13.85 7.07 6.15
C ILE A 27 -14.51 6.14 5.10
N ARG A 28 -13.87 5.01 4.79
CA ARG A 28 -14.43 4.02 3.85
C ARG A 28 -15.51 3.13 4.46
N THR A 29 -15.69 3.15 5.79
CA THR A 29 -16.64 2.28 6.50
C THR A 29 -17.88 3.07 6.91
N VAL A 30 -19.03 2.65 6.42
CA VAL A 30 -20.34 3.21 6.76
C VAL A 30 -21.24 2.06 7.23
N ASP A 31 -21.81 2.18 8.42
CA ASP A 31 -22.68 1.17 9.03
C ASP A 31 -22.04 -0.24 9.07
N GLY A 32 -20.74 -0.29 9.36
CA GLY A 32 -19.98 -1.55 9.45
C GLY A 32 -19.62 -2.20 8.12
N ASP A 33 -19.84 -1.51 7.00
CA ASP A 33 -19.53 -2.02 5.66
C ASP A 33 -18.80 -0.97 4.80
N THR A 34 -18.24 -1.40 3.68
CA THR A 34 -17.59 -0.49 2.74
C THR A 34 -18.60 0.51 2.15
N HIS A 35 -18.22 1.78 2.14
CA HIS A 35 -19.04 2.86 1.58
C HIS A 35 -19.57 2.50 0.17
N PRO A 36 -20.88 2.67 -0.11
CA PRO A 36 -21.50 2.25 -1.37
C PRO A 36 -20.80 2.79 -2.63
N PHE A 37 -20.38 4.06 -2.60
CA PHE A 37 -19.64 4.66 -3.71
C PHE A 37 -18.34 3.89 -4.05
N LEU A 38 -17.57 3.46 -3.04
CA LEU A 38 -16.33 2.71 -3.25
C LEU A 38 -16.61 1.28 -3.77
N LYS A 39 -17.72 0.67 -3.35
CA LYS A 39 -18.15 -0.64 -3.88
C LYS A 39 -18.52 -0.59 -5.36
N GLN A 40 -19.15 0.50 -5.79
CA GLN A 40 -19.62 0.67 -7.17
C GLN A 40 -18.52 1.16 -8.12
N ASN A 41 -17.50 1.83 -7.59
CA ASN A 41 -16.44 2.47 -8.38
C ASN A 41 -15.07 1.90 -7.99
N ILE A 42 -14.90 0.58 -8.17
CA ILE A 42 -13.62 -0.09 -7.87
C ILE A 42 -12.57 0.33 -8.89
N THR A 43 -11.44 0.79 -8.38
CA THR A 43 -10.26 1.16 -9.18
C THR A 43 -9.05 0.35 -8.73
N GLU A 44 -8.18 0.04 -9.68
CA GLU A 44 -6.92 -0.66 -9.45
C GLU A 44 -5.98 -0.34 -10.61
N TRP A 45 -4.89 0.34 -10.33
CA TRP A 45 -3.95 0.75 -11.37
C TRP A 45 -3.05 -0.41 -11.80
N SER A 46 -2.87 -0.52 -13.11
CA SER A 46 -1.83 -1.33 -13.72
C SER A 46 -0.48 -0.59 -13.67
N LEU A 47 0.62 -1.31 -13.93
CA LEU A 47 1.92 -0.68 -14.10
C LEU A 47 1.93 0.30 -15.28
N GLU A 48 1.20 0.00 -16.36
CA GLU A 48 1.09 0.87 -17.53
C GLU A 48 0.44 2.21 -17.15
N GLU A 49 -0.72 2.18 -16.46
CA GLU A 49 -1.39 3.40 -16.00
C GLU A 49 -0.51 4.21 -15.05
N PHE A 50 0.17 3.53 -14.11
CA PHE A 50 1.09 4.19 -13.19
C PHE A 50 2.25 4.87 -13.92
N SER A 51 2.92 4.16 -14.85
CA SER A 51 4.07 4.68 -15.60
C SER A 51 3.70 5.79 -16.58
N ASN A 52 2.47 5.81 -17.10
CA ASN A 52 1.97 6.89 -17.93
C ASN A 52 1.78 8.20 -17.15
N ILE A 53 1.36 8.11 -15.87
CA ILE A 53 1.19 9.27 -14.99
C ILE A 53 2.54 9.70 -14.40
N PHE A 54 3.37 8.74 -14.00
CA PHE A 54 4.68 8.93 -13.39
C PHE A 54 5.77 8.32 -14.29
N PRO A 55 6.15 8.98 -15.39
CA PRO A 55 7.25 8.51 -16.23
C PRO A 55 8.56 8.50 -15.44
N LYS A 56 9.51 7.67 -15.84
CA LYS A 56 10.77 7.43 -15.11
C LYS A 56 11.54 8.70 -14.74
N GLU A 57 11.46 9.72 -15.60
CA GLU A 57 12.11 11.01 -15.38
C GLU A 57 11.48 11.78 -14.21
N LEU A 58 10.18 11.57 -13.97
CA LEU A 58 9.46 12.17 -12.84
C LEU A 58 9.66 11.37 -11.56
N VAL A 59 9.87 10.06 -11.64
CA VAL A 59 10.04 9.17 -10.47
C VAL A 59 11.37 9.41 -9.76
N SER A 60 12.42 9.73 -10.50
CA SER A 60 13.78 9.88 -9.96
C SER A 60 13.86 10.91 -8.83
N GLY A 61 14.34 10.48 -7.66
CA GLY A 61 14.51 11.32 -6.47
C GLY A 61 13.20 11.75 -5.80
N LYS A 62 12.06 11.17 -6.18
CA LYS A 62 10.77 11.44 -5.57
C LYS A 62 10.39 10.37 -4.54
N GLU A 63 9.58 10.77 -3.58
CA GLU A 63 8.98 9.89 -2.59
C GLU A 63 7.50 9.65 -2.94
N PHE A 64 7.09 8.40 -2.85
CA PHE A 64 5.71 7.96 -3.04
C PHE A 64 5.17 7.39 -1.73
N ILE A 65 3.97 7.82 -1.31
CA ILE A 65 3.24 7.23 -0.20
C ILE A 65 2.05 6.47 -0.78
N PHE A 66 1.90 5.20 -0.39
CA PHE A 66 0.75 4.37 -0.73
C PHE A 66 -0.01 3.95 0.52
N GLY A 67 -1.34 4.00 0.49
CA GLY A 67 -2.18 3.57 1.59
C GLY A 67 -2.48 4.67 2.60
N GLY A 68 -2.95 5.80 2.13
CA GLY A 68 -3.25 6.97 2.96
C GLY A 68 -4.67 7.01 3.48
N THR A 69 -5.67 6.91 2.62
CA THR A 69 -7.04 7.33 2.96
C THR A 69 -8.07 6.23 2.77
N VAL A 70 -8.14 5.62 1.60
CA VAL A 70 -9.26 4.73 1.24
C VAL A 70 -8.84 3.34 0.82
N ASP A 71 -7.56 3.05 0.76
CA ASP A 71 -7.06 1.77 0.29
C ASP A 71 -6.26 0.97 1.34
N ASP A 72 -5.86 -0.21 0.91
CA ASP A 72 -4.68 -0.93 1.37
C ASP A 72 -3.90 -1.29 0.10
N PRO A 73 -2.69 -0.77 -0.11
CA PRO A 73 -1.97 -0.91 -1.37
C PRO A 73 -1.67 -2.36 -1.73
N PHE A 74 -1.59 -3.26 -0.75
CA PHE A 74 -1.44 -4.71 -0.98
C PHE A 74 -2.71 -5.37 -1.55
N MET A 75 -3.83 -4.64 -1.67
CA MET A 75 -4.99 -5.09 -2.44
C MET A 75 -4.84 -4.87 -3.95
N ASN A 76 -3.83 -4.12 -4.39
CA ASN A 76 -3.50 -4.00 -5.80
C ASN A 76 -2.63 -5.20 -6.23
N LYS A 77 -3.08 -5.94 -7.25
CA LYS A 77 -2.35 -7.11 -7.78
C LYS A 77 -1.01 -6.76 -8.45
N ASN A 78 -0.84 -5.49 -8.84
CA ASN A 78 0.38 -4.99 -9.48
C ASN A 78 1.34 -4.34 -8.49
N ILE A 79 1.10 -4.44 -7.16
CA ILE A 79 1.89 -3.75 -6.14
C ILE A 79 3.39 -4.02 -6.27
N VAL A 80 3.78 -5.27 -6.52
CA VAL A 80 5.18 -5.67 -6.69
C VAL A 80 5.82 -4.99 -7.90
N THR A 81 5.14 -5.03 -9.06
CA THR A 81 5.67 -4.46 -10.31
C THR A 81 5.73 -2.94 -10.27
N ILE A 82 4.76 -2.29 -9.63
CA ILE A 82 4.77 -0.83 -9.42
C ILE A 82 5.90 -0.44 -8.46
N THR A 83 6.06 -1.17 -7.34
CA THR A 83 7.16 -0.95 -6.39
C THR A 83 8.52 -1.07 -7.07
N LYS A 84 8.71 -2.17 -7.79
CA LYS A 84 9.95 -2.39 -8.54
C LYS A 84 10.22 -1.27 -9.53
N TYR A 85 9.22 -0.81 -10.28
CA TYR A 85 9.35 0.31 -11.20
C TYR A 85 9.83 1.58 -10.50
N ILE A 86 9.26 1.93 -9.34
CA ILE A 86 9.67 3.11 -8.57
C ILE A 86 11.13 2.99 -8.12
N LEU A 87 11.50 1.85 -7.54
CA LEU A 87 12.85 1.62 -7.03
C LEU A 87 13.90 1.60 -8.16
N ASP A 88 13.62 0.93 -9.28
CA ASP A 88 14.51 0.84 -10.44
C ASP A 88 14.76 2.22 -11.09
N ASN A 89 13.81 3.15 -10.97
CA ASN A 89 13.92 4.51 -11.51
C ASN A 89 14.35 5.55 -10.45
N GLY A 90 14.90 5.11 -9.31
CA GLY A 90 15.53 6.00 -8.33
C GLY A 90 14.53 6.69 -7.38
N GLY A 91 13.28 6.26 -7.35
CA GLY A 91 12.28 6.73 -6.38
C GLY A 91 12.41 6.06 -5.02
N MET A 92 11.73 6.61 -4.04
CA MET A 92 11.52 6.06 -2.69
C MET A 92 10.03 5.79 -2.49
N ILE A 93 9.70 4.85 -1.61
CA ILE A 93 8.31 4.48 -1.39
C ILE A 93 8.06 4.12 0.07
N GLU A 94 7.00 4.68 0.64
CA GLU A 94 6.43 4.34 1.93
C GLU A 94 5.05 3.71 1.72
N MET A 95 4.78 2.58 2.34
CA MET A 95 3.51 1.87 2.23
C MET A 95 2.91 1.62 3.59
N HIS A 96 1.60 1.85 3.72
CA HIS A 96 0.83 1.51 4.91
C HIS A 96 -0.12 0.36 4.61
N THR A 97 -0.08 -0.71 5.42
CA THR A 97 -0.95 -1.87 5.22
C THR A 97 -1.46 -2.43 6.54
N ASN A 98 -2.70 -2.92 6.54
CA ASN A 98 -3.23 -3.71 7.65
C ASN A 98 -2.65 -5.13 7.70
N THR A 99 -1.81 -5.49 6.74
CA THR A 99 -1.08 -6.76 6.61
C THR A 99 -1.97 -8.00 6.39
N GLY A 100 -3.28 -7.84 6.41
CA GLY A 100 -4.23 -8.92 6.18
C GLY A 100 -4.58 -9.19 4.72
N ALA A 101 -4.07 -8.36 3.81
CA ALA A 101 -4.27 -8.48 2.36
C ALA A 101 -3.15 -9.29 1.70
N ASN A 102 -3.36 -9.70 0.45
CA ASN A 102 -2.38 -10.39 -0.41
C ASN A 102 -1.78 -11.68 0.20
N THR A 103 -0.66 -12.17 -0.30
CA THR A 103 -0.04 -13.44 0.10
C THR A 103 1.32 -13.23 0.75
N LYS A 104 1.79 -14.23 1.52
CA LYS A 104 3.11 -14.21 2.13
C LYS A 104 4.26 -14.11 1.10
N GLU A 105 4.05 -14.65 -0.10
CA GLU A 105 5.04 -14.57 -1.18
C GLU A 105 5.22 -13.11 -1.63
N THR A 106 4.13 -12.36 -1.74
CA THR A 106 4.17 -10.91 -2.03
C THR A 106 4.92 -10.15 -0.93
N PHE A 107 4.66 -10.47 0.34
CA PHE A 107 5.37 -9.84 1.46
C PHE A 107 6.84 -10.22 1.52
N ALA A 108 7.20 -11.47 1.22
CA ALA A 108 8.60 -11.89 1.11
C ALA A 108 9.32 -11.13 -0.02
N GLU A 109 8.69 -10.96 -1.17
CA GLU A 109 9.28 -10.19 -2.28
C GLU A 109 9.48 -8.71 -1.90
N MET A 110 8.53 -8.10 -1.19
CA MET A 110 8.67 -6.74 -0.64
C MET A 110 9.80 -6.66 0.40
N GLY A 111 9.92 -7.65 1.30
CA GLY A 111 11.00 -7.74 2.27
C GLY A 111 12.37 -7.78 1.61
N LYS A 112 12.52 -8.61 0.58
CA LYS A 112 13.73 -8.67 -0.23
C LYS A 112 14.06 -7.32 -0.87
N MET A 113 13.11 -6.67 -1.54
CA MET A 113 13.33 -5.35 -2.13
C MET A 113 13.70 -4.30 -1.09
N SER A 114 13.10 -4.35 0.10
CA SER A 114 13.43 -3.44 1.20
C SER A 114 14.85 -3.66 1.73
N SER A 115 15.29 -4.91 1.87
CA SER A 115 16.65 -5.23 2.32
C SER A 115 17.72 -4.81 1.30
N GLU A 116 17.41 -4.87 0.01
CA GLU A 116 18.33 -4.55 -1.08
C GLU A 116 18.48 -3.04 -1.33
N SER A 117 17.42 -2.24 -1.12
CA SER A 117 17.43 -0.84 -1.60
C SER A 117 17.43 0.23 -0.51
N GLN A 118 17.00 -0.04 0.71
CA GLN A 118 16.76 0.93 1.79
C GLN A 118 15.83 2.12 1.40
N ARG A 119 15.18 2.03 0.23
CA ARG A 119 14.27 3.05 -0.31
C ARG A 119 12.81 2.60 -0.29
N LEU A 120 12.54 1.43 0.30
CA LEU A 120 11.22 0.90 0.55
C LEU A 120 10.99 0.79 2.06
N LEU A 121 9.97 1.51 2.56
CA LEU A 121 9.47 1.39 3.92
C LEU A 121 8.06 0.81 3.89
N VAL A 122 7.84 -0.29 4.60
CA VAL A 122 6.49 -0.86 4.79
C VAL A 122 6.09 -0.72 6.26
N ILE A 123 5.00 0.00 6.51
CA ILE A 123 4.43 0.22 7.83
C ILE A 123 3.27 -0.74 8.04
N PHE A 124 3.44 -1.62 9.03
CA PHE A 124 2.42 -2.57 9.43
C PHE A 124 1.45 -1.94 10.44
N SER A 125 0.24 -1.64 9.99
CA SER A 125 -0.81 -1.01 10.80
C SER A 125 -1.51 -2.06 11.67
N VAL A 126 -0.91 -2.38 12.82
CA VAL A 126 -1.40 -3.36 13.80
C VAL A 126 -1.92 -2.62 15.04
N ASP A 127 -3.18 -2.86 15.43
CA ASP A 127 -3.85 -2.16 16.54
C ASP A 127 -4.15 -3.06 17.74
N GLY A 128 -3.46 -4.18 17.86
CA GLY A 128 -3.64 -5.10 18.98
C GLY A 128 -2.92 -6.43 18.80
N TYR A 129 -3.27 -7.41 19.61
CA TYR A 129 -2.77 -8.78 19.56
C TYR A 129 -3.80 -9.72 18.92
N LYS A 130 -3.55 -11.04 19.04
CA LYS A 130 -4.38 -12.11 18.47
C LYS A 130 -5.86 -11.99 18.82
N ASP A 131 -6.16 -11.56 20.04
CA ASP A 131 -7.50 -11.47 20.61
C ASP A 131 -8.11 -10.07 20.56
N THR A 132 -7.37 -9.06 20.11
CA THR A 132 -7.77 -7.65 20.15
C THR A 132 -7.65 -6.92 18.81
N ASN A 133 -6.73 -7.31 17.94
CA ASN A 133 -6.53 -6.62 16.66
C ASN A 133 -7.81 -6.54 15.81
N HIS A 134 -8.62 -7.61 15.81
CA HIS A 134 -9.88 -7.69 15.06
C HIS A 134 -10.98 -6.76 15.60
N LEU A 135 -10.84 -6.23 16.81
CA LEU A 135 -11.82 -5.30 17.38
C LEU A 135 -11.81 -3.96 16.63
N TYR A 136 -10.64 -3.53 16.18
CA TYR A 136 -10.49 -2.34 15.34
C TYR A 136 -10.29 -2.71 13.86
N ARG A 137 -9.37 -3.62 13.55
CA ARG A 137 -9.14 -4.13 12.19
C ARG A 137 -10.16 -5.20 11.82
N VAL A 138 -11.44 -4.82 11.84
CA VAL A 138 -12.55 -5.72 11.52
C VAL A 138 -12.31 -6.37 10.16
N ASN A 139 -12.55 -7.69 10.06
CA ASN A 139 -12.35 -8.52 8.88
C ASN A 139 -10.86 -8.80 8.51
N VAL A 140 -9.93 -8.51 9.41
CA VAL A 140 -8.51 -8.86 9.23
C VAL A 140 -8.17 -10.11 10.05
N ASN A 141 -7.64 -11.14 9.40
CA ASN A 141 -7.26 -12.40 10.04
C ASN A 141 -5.87 -12.28 10.68
N TRP A 142 -5.78 -12.44 12.00
CA TRP A 142 -4.53 -12.32 12.75
C TRP A 142 -3.44 -13.30 12.31
N ASN A 143 -3.79 -14.56 12.01
CA ASN A 143 -2.79 -15.54 11.60
C ASN A 143 -2.15 -15.12 10.27
N LYS A 144 -2.94 -14.54 9.36
CA LYS A 144 -2.44 -13.98 8.10
C LYS A 144 -1.54 -12.76 8.32
N VAL A 145 -1.89 -11.89 9.27
CA VAL A 145 -1.04 -10.75 9.66
C VAL A 145 0.35 -11.26 10.09
N VAL A 146 0.39 -12.21 11.02
CA VAL A 146 1.65 -12.78 11.53
C VAL A 146 2.43 -13.48 10.43
N GLU A 147 1.76 -14.28 9.58
CA GLU A 147 2.39 -14.97 8.44
C GLU A 147 3.06 -13.97 7.48
N ASN A 148 2.33 -12.92 7.09
CA ASN A 148 2.81 -11.89 6.16
C ASN A 148 3.97 -11.08 6.76
N MET A 149 3.86 -10.64 8.02
CA MET A 149 4.94 -9.93 8.71
C MET A 149 6.20 -10.80 8.82
N THR A 150 6.03 -12.07 9.16
CA THR A 150 7.15 -13.01 9.25
C THR A 150 7.81 -13.19 7.89
N ALA A 151 7.03 -13.38 6.83
CA ALA A 151 7.55 -13.53 5.48
C ALA A 151 8.35 -12.31 5.01
N TYR A 152 7.87 -11.11 5.31
CA TYR A 152 8.60 -9.86 5.04
C TYR A 152 9.92 -9.76 5.82
N ALA A 153 9.88 -10.07 7.12
CA ALA A 153 11.03 -9.87 8.01
C ALA A 153 12.14 -10.93 7.82
N THR A 154 11.83 -12.08 7.19
CA THR A 154 12.78 -13.19 6.98
C THR A 154 13.30 -13.27 5.54
N ALA A 155 12.89 -12.40 4.65
CA ALA A 155 13.32 -12.32 3.26
C ALA A 155 14.56 -11.38 3.07
#